data_4bc784bb804ccbc3c3f27f586f821025
#
_entry.id   4bc784bb804ccbc3c3f27f586f821025
#
_cell.length_a   1.000
_cell.length_b   1.000
_cell.length_c   1.000
_cell.angle_alpha   90.00
_cell.angle_beta   90.00
_cell.angle_gamma   90.00
#
_symmetry.space_group_name_H-M   'P 1'
#
loop_
_entity.id
_entity.type
_entity.pdbx_description
1 polymer ?
#
loop_
_entity_poly.entity_id
_entity_poly.type
_entity_poly.pdbx_seq_one_letter_code
_entity_poly.pdbx_strand_id
1 'polypeptide(L)'
;MKLMKRILAIVCTFVMIISMATGVNAVENTSTTATSTPERGKITVTNAIAGEDYKIYKILSLESYDKTAGAYSYKKPGGDWDTFINSDEGQQFFTSNENGYVTLKDTSDKEVRKLAIYAIGYAQKHNITATKTATASVSKSDNATAVFEDLDLGYYVVESTSGTACNITTAAPTAEIQDKHDNPSVTKIITQGGNVNSDGTMNSVNLGETVFFKTTIHVKPGAKNYVLHE
;
A
#
# COMPACT_ATOMS: atom_id res chain seq x y z
N MET A 1 14.88 35.30 5.05
CA MET A 1 14.81 34.57 6.33
C MET A 1 14.10 33.26 6.08
N LYS A 2 14.87 32.16 5.99
CA LYS A 2 14.33 30.81 5.73
C LYS A 2 13.99 30.13 7.05
N LEU A 3 12.71 29.86 7.30
CA LEU A 3 12.26 29.11 8.47
C LEU A 3 12.44 27.61 8.18
N MET A 4 13.53 27.05 8.68
CA MET A 4 13.75 25.60 8.69
C MET A 4 12.84 24.98 9.75
N LYS A 5 11.80 24.25 9.32
CA LYS A 5 11.04 23.40 10.22
C LYS A 5 11.87 22.15 10.49
N ARG A 6 12.47 22.09 11.68
CA ARG A 6 13.11 20.88 12.19
C ARG A 6 12.01 19.98 12.74
N ILE A 7 11.76 18.86 12.06
CA ILE A 7 10.96 17.76 12.60
C ILE A 7 11.88 16.99 13.55
N LEU A 8 11.64 17.18 14.84
CA LEU A 8 12.34 16.48 15.90
C LEU A 8 11.67 15.11 16.07
N ALA A 9 12.39 14.05 15.72
CA ALA A 9 11.99 12.69 16.03
C ALA A 9 12.09 12.50 17.55
N ILE A 10 10.97 12.49 18.24
CA ILE A 10 10.90 12.19 19.67
C ILE A 10 10.86 10.68 19.84
N VAL A 11 11.98 10.11 20.23
CA VAL A 11 12.05 8.75 20.76
C VAL A 11 11.48 8.81 22.17
N CYS A 12 10.21 8.47 22.35
CA CYS A 12 9.62 8.32 23.66
C CYS A 12 10.03 6.98 24.28
N THR A 13 11.04 7.02 25.12
CA THR A 13 11.35 5.95 26.07
C THR A 13 10.28 5.97 27.16
N PHE A 14 9.38 5.00 27.14
CA PHE A 14 8.37 4.83 28.18
C PHE A 14 9.02 4.20 29.42
N VAL A 15 9.28 5.00 30.43
CA VAL A 15 9.63 4.52 31.77
C VAL A 15 8.33 4.20 32.49
N MET A 16 8.06 2.91 32.73
CA MET A 16 6.98 2.50 33.63
C MET A 16 7.36 2.82 35.05
N ILE A 17 6.70 3.82 35.65
CA ILE A 17 6.72 4.05 37.09
C ILE A 17 5.67 3.13 37.72
N ILE A 18 6.12 2.06 38.34
CA ILE A 18 5.28 1.24 39.22
C ILE A 18 5.19 1.99 40.56
N SER A 19 4.11 2.71 40.78
CA SER A 19 3.78 3.23 42.10
C SER A 19 2.99 2.20 42.88
N MET A 20 3.65 1.55 43.86
CA MET A 20 2.96 0.82 44.90
C MET A 20 2.31 1.82 45.84
N ALA A 21 1.01 1.91 45.83
CA ALA A 21 0.23 2.55 46.87
C ALA A 21 -0.44 1.47 47.74
N THR A 22 0.02 1.36 48.97
CA THR A 22 -0.63 0.58 50.02
C THR A 22 -1.79 1.38 50.61
N GLY A 23 -2.92 0.72 50.82
CA GLY A 23 -3.87 1.07 51.92
C GLY A 23 -5.28 1.46 51.54
N VAL A 24 -6.16 0.50 51.67
CA VAL A 24 -7.44 0.45 52.38
C VAL A 24 -8.56 1.45 52.03
N ASN A 25 -9.59 0.97 51.38
CA ASN A 25 -10.96 0.81 51.88
C ASN A 25 -11.85 0.24 50.79
N ALA A 26 -12.54 -0.86 51.11
CA ALA A 26 -13.51 -1.50 50.24
C ALA A 26 -14.73 -0.59 50.05
N VAL A 27 -14.94 -0.12 48.85
CA VAL A 27 -16.24 0.23 48.31
C VAL A 27 -16.45 -0.78 47.16
N GLU A 28 -17.44 -1.63 47.31
CA GLU A 28 -17.92 -2.49 46.21
C GLU A 28 -18.38 -1.57 45.07
N ASN A 29 -17.47 -1.29 44.20
CA ASN A 29 -17.81 -0.81 42.88
C ASN A 29 -17.85 -2.02 41.95
N THR A 30 -19.03 -2.42 41.59
CA THR A 30 -19.27 -3.41 40.55
C THR A 30 -18.65 -2.85 39.27
N SER A 31 -17.36 -3.13 39.08
CA SER A 31 -16.67 -2.89 37.81
C SER A 31 -17.25 -3.89 36.82
N THR A 32 -18.27 -3.48 36.11
CA THR A 32 -18.60 -4.06 34.83
C THR A 32 -17.33 -3.93 33.99
N THR A 33 -16.59 -5.04 33.90
CA THR A 33 -15.52 -5.17 32.90
C THR A 33 -16.19 -5.08 31.55
N ALA A 34 -16.29 -3.86 31.03
CA ALA A 34 -16.65 -3.67 29.64
C ALA A 34 -15.55 -4.37 28.85
N THR A 35 -15.87 -5.56 28.34
CA THR A 35 -15.05 -6.22 27.31
C THR A 35 -15.07 -5.28 26.10
N SER A 36 -14.11 -4.37 26.07
CA SER A 36 -13.94 -3.49 24.90
C SER A 36 -13.60 -4.42 23.73
N THR A 37 -14.55 -4.56 22.81
CA THR A 37 -14.26 -5.17 21.52
C THR A 37 -13.03 -4.47 20.94
N PRO A 38 -11.99 -5.20 20.55
CA PRO A 38 -10.79 -4.58 20.00
C PRO A 38 -11.19 -3.70 18.80
N GLU A 39 -10.66 -2.49 18.76
CA GLU A 39 -10.92 -1.56 17.68
C GLU A 39 -10.49 -2.19 16.35
N ARG A 40 -11.38 -2.19 15.36
CA ARG A 40 -11.14 -2.79 14.05
C ARG A 40 -10.84 -1.70 13.03
N GLY A 41 -9.93 -2.04 12.11
CA GLY A 41 -9.47 -1.14 11.09
C GLY A 41 -10.30 -1.19 9.81
N LYS A 42 -10.23 -0.10 9.05
CA LYS A 42 -10.79 0.02 7.70
C LYS A 42 -9.78 0.69 6.78
N ILE A 43 -9.60 0.13 5.58
CA ILE A 43 -8.81 0.73 4.51
C ILE A 43 -9.72 0.93 3.31
N THR A 44 -9.71 2.13 2.74
CA THR A 44 -10.42 2.47 1.50
C THR A 44 -9.40 2.84 0.44
N VAL A 45 -9.40 2.12 -0.68
CA VAL A 45 -8.63 2.47 -1.87
C VAL A 45 -9.54 3.28 -2.78
N THR A 46 -9.21 4.54 -2.97
CA THR A 46 -9.93 5.45 -3.87
C THR A 46 -9.26 5.52 -5.23
N ASN A 47 -9.97 6.01 -6.23
CA ASN A 47 -9.51 6.03 -7.61
C ASN A 47 -9.12 4.64 -8.11
N ALA A 48 -9.83 3.62 -7.66
CA ALA A 48 -9.60 2.22 -8.05
C ALA A 48 -10.16 1.96 -9.46
N ILE A 49 -9.70 0.89 -10.09
CA ILE A 49 -10.23 0.44 -11.38
C ILE A 49 -11.42 -0.47 -11.13
N ALA A 50 -12.60 -0.09 -11.61
CA ALA A 50 -13.83 -0.86 -11.41
C ALA A 50 -13.68 -2.30 -11.95
N GLY A 51 -14.09 -3.29 -11.15
CA GLY A 51 -14.00 -4.70 -11.49
C GLY A 51 -12.64 -5.34 -11.20
N GLU A 52 -11.61 -4.55 -10.86
CA GLU A 52 -10.31 -5.07 -10.47
C GLU A 52 -10.27 -5.50 -9.01
N ASP A 53 -9.51 -6.57 -8.74
CA ASP A 53 -9.27 -7.06 -7.39
C ASP A 53 -8.06 -6.36 -6.76
N TYR A 54 -8.25 -5.94 -5.54
CA TYR A 54 -7.21 -5.38 -4.67
C TYR A 54 -6.94 -6.36 -3.54
N LYS A 55 -5.66 -6.53 -3.20
CA LYS A 55 -5.22 -7.39 -2.12
C LYS A 55 -4.49 -6.58 -1.08
N ILE A 56 -4.69 -6.91 0.19
CA ILE A 56 -3.92 -6.31 1.27
C ILE A 56 -3.18 -7.37 2.06
N TYR A 57 -1.98 -7.00 2.54
CA TYR A 57 -1.14 -7.84 3.37
C TYR A 57 -0.76 -7.06 4.63
N LYS A 58 -1.09 -7.61 5.81
CA LYS A 58 -0.65 -7.05 7.08
C LYS A 58 0.81 -7.42 7.33
N ILE A 59 1.72 -6.46 7.16
CA ILE A 59 3.16 -6.68 7.30
C ILE A 59 3.70 -6.38 8.70
N LEU A 60 2.98 -5.57 9.50
CA LEU A 60 3.26 -5.34 10.91
C LEU A 60 1.95 -5.31 11.70
N SER A 61 2.00 -5.80 12.94
CA SER A 61 0.91 -5.65 13.91
C SER A 61 1.06 -4.35 14.70
N LEU A 62 -0.03 -3.60 14.87
CA LEU A 62 -0.04 -2.43 15.72
C LEU A 62 -0.19 -2.85 17.17
N GLU A 63 0.74 -2.45 18.02
CA GLU A 63 0.70 -2.72 19.47
C GLU A 63 0.02 -1.57 20.22
N SER A 64 0.38 -0.35 19.86
CA SER A 64 -0.22 0.85 20.45
C SER A 64 -0.13 2.03 19.50
N TYR A 65 -1.04 3.00 19.66
CA TYR A 65 -0.97 4.25 18.93
C TYR A 65 -1.50 5.43 19.76
N ASP A 66 -0.92 6.59 19.53
CA ASP A 66 -1.39 7.87 20.04
C ASP A 66 -1.80 8.74 18.86
N LYS A 67 -3.11 8.94 18.69
CA LYS A 67 -3.67 9.77 17.60
C LYS A 67 -3.22 11.23 17.71
N THR A 68 -3.06 11.73 18.91
CA THR A 68 -2.71 13.15 19.16
C THR A 68 -1.25 13.42 18.81
N ALA A 69 -0.36 12.49 19.16
CA ALA A 69 1.06 12.59 18.88
C ALA A 69 1.42 12.05 17.47
N GLY A 70 0.51 11.32 16.81
CA GLY A 70 0.79 10.61 15.56
C GLY A 70 1.85 9.52 15.74
N ALA A 71 1.95 8.94 16.94
CA ALA A 71 2.95 7.94 17.28
C ALA A 71 2.36 6.53 17.24
N TYR A 72 3.07 5.64 16.56
CA TYR A 72 2.68 4.24 16.37
C TYR A 72 3.79 3.31 16.83
N SER A 73 3.41 2.23 17.53
CA SER A 73 4.32 1.16 17.94
C SER A 73 3.91 -0.15 17.27
N TYR A 74 4.83 -0.74 16.54
CA TYR A 74 4.57 -1.95 15.78
C TYR A 74 5.37 -3.13 16.31
N LYS A 75 4.80 -4.33 16.13
CA LYS A 75 5.46 -5.61 16.34
C LYS A 75 5.44 -6.47 15.08
N LYS A 76 6.34 -7.43 15.05
CA LYS A 76 6.33 -8.49 14.05
C LYS A 76 5.00 -9.26 14.13
N PRO A 77 4.32 -9.54 12.98
CA PRO A 77 3.03 -10.21 12.97
C PRO A 77 3.10 -11.72 13.11
N GLY A 78 4.29 -12.30 12.99
CA GLY A 78 4.51 -13.74 12.92
C GLY A 78 4.60 -14.28 11.47
N GLY A 79 5.08 -15.54 11.36
CA GLY A 79 5.10 -16.27 10.10
C GLY A 79 6.03 -15.71 9.04
N ASP A 80 5.56 -15.72 7.77
CA ASP A 80 6.36 -15.33 6.61
C ASP A 80 6.85 -13.89 6.66
N TRP A 81 6.05 -13.00 7.26
CA TRP A 81 6.42 -11.59 7.40
C TRP A 81 7.55 -11.36 8.40
N ASP A 82 7.66 -12.18 9.45
CA ASP A 82 8.82 -12.16 10.34
C ASP A 82 10.09 -12.55 9.59
N THR A 83 9.98 -13.55 8.69
CA THR A 83 11.08 -13.97 7.83
C THR A 83 11.49 -12.84 6.87
N PHE A 84 10.51 -12.15 6.26
CA PHE A 84 10.78 -10.99 5.42
C PHE A 84 11.50 -9.87 6.19
N ILE A 85 10.97 -9.49 7.35
CA ILE A 85 11.54 -8.41 8.18
C ILE A 85 12.99 -8.70 8.56
N ASN A 86 13.32 -9.97 8.81
CA ASN A 86 14.66 -10.40 9.18
C ASN A 86 15.58 -10.70 7.99
N SER A 87 15.07 -10.74 6.76
CA SER A 87 15.88 -10.96 5.56
C SER A 87 16.73 -9.74 5.21
N ASP A 88 17.74 -9.94 4.38
CA ASP A 88 18.59 -8.85 3.87
C ASP A 88 17.77 -7.78 3.14
N GLU A 89 16.69 -8.17 2.46
CA GLU A 89 15.77 -7.28 1.79
C GLU A 89 14.96 -6.45 2.79
N GLY A 90 14.38 -7.09 3.81
CA GLY A 90 13.58 -6.43 4.84
C GLY A 90 14.40 -5.53 5.76
N GLN A 91 15.62 -5.96 6.10
CA GLN A 91 16.55 -5.17 6.93
C GLN A 91 16.98 -3.85 6.30
N GLN A 92 16.76 -3.62 5.01
CA GLN A 92 16.95 -2.31 4.39
C GLN A 92 15.93 -1.28 4.92
N PHE A 93 14.72 -1.73 5.28
CA PHE A 93 13.59 -0.87 5.66
C PHE A 93 13.32 -0.87 7.16
N PHE A 94 13.62 -1.97 7.85
CA PHE A 94 13.26 -2.17 9.25
C PHE A 94 14.46 -2.31 10.16
N THR A 95 14.26 -1.89 11.41
CA THR A 95 15.03 -2.35 12.56
C THR A 95 14.08 -3.08 13.49
N SER A 96 14.55 -4.16 14.13
CA SER A 96 13.78 -4.86 15.15
C SER A 96 14.61 -5.08 16.40
N ASN A 97 13.98 -5.06 17.58
CA ASN A 97 14.62 -5.38 18.83
C ASN A 97 14.28 -6.81 19.30
N GLU A 98 14.91 -7.25 20.37
CA GLU A 98 14.74 -8.60 20.95
C GLU A 98 13.29 -8.87 21.39
N ASN A 99 12.53 -7.85 21.74
CA ASN A 99 11.12 -7.94 22.13
C ASN A 99 10.14 -8.00 20.93
N GLY A 100 10.67 -8.04 19.70
CA GLY A 100 9.88 -8.10 18.47
C GLY A 100 9.28 -6.77 18.01
N TYR A 101 9.61 -5.64 18.66
CA TYR A 101 9.23 -4.32 18.17
C TYR A 101 9.98 -3.96 16.90
N VAL A 102 9.27 -3.36 15.97
CA VAL A 102 9.77 -3.02 14.63
C VAL A 102 9.62 -1.52 14.39
N THR A 103 10.67 -0.91 13.89
CA THR A 103 10.70 0.50 13.49
C THR A 103 11.12 0.62 12.04
N LEU A 104 10.42 1.48 11.27
CA LEU A 104 10.85 1.83 9.92
C LEU A 104 12.07 2.75 10.02
N LYS A 105 13.10 2.48 9.21
CA LYS A 105 14.32 3.28 9.15
C LYS A 105 14.11 4.64 8.49
N ASP A 106 13.23 4.68 7.49
CA ASP A 106 12.88 5.89 6.74
C ASP A 106 11.39 5.83 6.36
N THR A 107 10.68 6.91 6.63
CA THR A 107 9.25 7.07 6.34
C THR A 107 8.99 8.04 5.19
N SER A 108 10.02 8.39 4.41
CA SER A 108 9.85 9.19 3.20
C SER A 108 9.02 8.44 2.15
N ASP A 109 8.24 9.15 1.37
CA ASP A 109 7.39 8.58 0.32
C ASP A 109 8.16 7.66 -0.64
N LYS A 110 9.42 7.99 -0.91
CA LYS A 110 10.29 7.19 -1.78
C LYS A 110 10.60 5.83 -1.17
N GLU A 111 11.03 5.80 0.09
CA GLU A 111 11.43 4.54 0.75
C GLU A 111 10.22 3.70 1.13
N VAL A 112 9.10 4.31 1.51
CA VAL A 112 7.82 3.61 1.74
C VAL A 112 7.32 2.96 0.45
N ARG A 113 7.41 3.62 -0.69
CA ARG A 113 7.07 3.03 -1.99
C ARG A 113 8.00 1.87 -2.37
N LYS A 114 9.29 2.01 -2.10
CA LYS A 114 10.27 0.95 -2.33
C LYS A 114 9.96 -0.28 -1.45
N LEU A 115 9.67 -0.05 -0.16
CA LEU A 115 9.23 -1.11 0.75
C LEU A 115 7.99 -1.83 0.20
N ALA A 116 6.98 -1.09 -0.31
CA ALA A 116 5.78 -1.70 -0.88
C ALA A 116 6.12 -2.66 -2.04
N ILE A 117 6.99 -2.24 -2.95
CA ILE A 117 7.43 -3.07 -4.09
C ILE A 117 8.12 -4.35 -3.61
N TYR A 118 9.04 -4.22 -2.64
CA TYR A 118 9.77 -5.38 -2.09
C TYR A 118 8.83 -6.33 -1.34
N ALA A 119 7.93 -5.81 -0.52
CA ALA A 119 6.97 -6.61 0.24
C ALA A 119 6.01 -7.38 -0.69
N ILE A 120 5.47 -6.74 -1.75
CA ILE A 120 4.62 -7.41 -2.74
C ILE A 120 5.42 -8.46 -3.53
N GLY A 121 6.64 -8.12 -3.97
CA GLY A 121 7.51 -9.08 -4.64
C GLY A 121 7.82 -10.31 -3.78
N TYR A 122 8.05 -10.09 -2.48
CA TYR A 122 8.24 -11.17 -1.52
C TYR A 122 6.98 -12.03 -1.36
N ALA A 123 5.80 -11.40 -1.20
CA ALA A 123 4.54 -12.11 -1.09
C ALA A 123 4.26 -13.00 -2.31
N GLN A 124 4.50 -12.48 -3.51
CA GLN A 124 4.32 -13.22 -4.77
C GLN A 124 5.30 -14.39 -4.88
N LYS A 125 6.58 -14.16 -4.59
CA LYS A 125 7.65 -15.19 -4.65
C LYS A 125 7.40 -16.35 -3.68
N HIS A 126 6.88 -16.04 -2.51
CA HIS A 126 6.64 -17.05 -1.45
C HIS A 126 5.19 -17.51 -1.35
N ASN A 127 4.32 -17.11 -2.30
CA ASN A 127 2.89 -17.44 -2.34
C ASN A 127 2.16 -17.10 -1.03
N ILE A 128 2.50 -15.96 -0.42
CA ILE A 128 1.86 -15.53 0.82
C ILE A 128 0.40 -15.17 0.52
N THR A 129 -0.50 -15.74 1.29
CA THR A 129 -1.93 -15.45 1.17
C THR A 129 -2.21 -14.01 1.62
N ALA A 130 -2.98 -13.27 0.81
CA ALA A 130 -3.42 -11.94 1.18
C ALA A 130 -4.27 -11.98 2.47
N THR A 131 -4.12 -10.98 3.31
CA THR A 131 -4.95 -10.80 4.52
C THR A 131 -6.41 -10.65 4.16
N LYS A 132 -6.71 -9.85 3.12
CA LYS A 132 -8.04 -9.72 2.50
C LYS A 132 -7.91 -9.36 1.01
N THR A 133 -8.96 -9.70 0.26
CA THR A 133 -9.15 -9.27 -1.13
C THR A 133 -10.50 -8.55 -1.24
N ALA A 134 -10.55 -7.48 -2.02
CA ALA A 134 -11.77 -6.75 -2.33
C ALA A 134 -11.78 -6.33 -3.79
N THR A 135 -12.90 -6.57 -4.48
CA THR A 135 -13.12 -6.10 -5.85
C THR A 135 -13.59 -4.65 -5.82
N ALA A 136 -12.97 -3.78 -6.59
CA ALA A 136 -13.35 -2.38 -6.68
C ALA A 136 -14.72 -2.24 -7.36
N SER A 137 -15.58 -1.42 -6.77
CA SER A 137 -16.91 -1.15 -7.28
C SER A 137 -17.16 0.37 -7.38
N VAL A 138 -17.96 0.77 -8.37
CA VAL A 138 -18.43 2.14 -8.52
C VAL A 138 -19.55 2.39 -7.51
N SER A 139 -19.35 3.34 -6.61
CA SER A 139 -20.42 3.87 -5.79
C SER A 139 -21.16 4.97 -6.57
N LYS A 140 -22.16 5.62 -5.97
CA LYS A 140 -22.97 6.68 -6.62
C LYS A 140 -22.17 7.90 -7.13
N SER A 141 -20.90 8.02 -6.80
CA SER A 141 -19.94 8.96 -7.39
C SER A 141 -19.06 8.22 -8.40
N ASP A 142 -18.75 8.82 -9.53
CA ASP A 142 -18.09 8.22 -10.71
C ASP A 142 -16.73 7.53 -10.47
N ASN A 143 -16.21 7.51 -9.25
CA ASN A 143 -14.93 6.89 -8.89
C ASN A 143 -15.14 5.55 -8.21
N ALA A 144 -14.49 4.51 -8.74
CA ALA A 144 -14.51 3.19 -8.10
C ALA A 144 -13.65 3.19 -6.83
N THR A 145 -14.08 2.40 -5.85
CA THR A 145 -13.36 2.17 -4.59
C THR A 145 -13.28 0.69 -4.27
N ALA A 146 -12.17 0.27 -3.68
CA ALA A 146 -12.05 -1.03 -3.01
C ALA A 146 -11.99 -0.81 -1.50
N VAL A 147 -12.85 -1.49 -0.75
CA VAL A 147 -13.04 -1.27 0.69
C VAL A 147 -12.72 -2.55 1.46
N PHE A 148 -11.86 -2.41 2.45
CA PHE A 148 -11.49 -3.47 3.38
C PHE A 148 -11.92 -3.06 4.78
N GLU A 149 -12.89 -3.78 5.35
CA GLU A 149 -13.42 -3.55 6.68
C GLU A 149 -13.02 -4.68 7.63
N ASP A 150 -13.25 -4.47 8.91
CA ASP A 150 -12.99 -5.47 9.94
C ASP A 150 -11.54 -5.99 9.90
N LEU A 151 -10.60 -5.06 9.87
CA LEU A 151 -9.16 -5.35 9.87
C LEU A 151 -8.60 -5.29 11.30
N ASP A 152 -7.65 -6.17 11.60
CA ASP A 152 -6.79 -5.96 12.76
C ASP A 152 -5.98 -4.67 12.55
N LEU A 153 -5.73 -3.92 13.62
CA LEU A 153 -4.89 -2.74 13.49
C LEU A 153 -3.45 -3.15 13.14
N GLY A 154 -2.84 -2.44 12.18
CA GLY A 154 -1.52 -2.80 11.68
C GLY A 154 -1.06 -1.95 10.52
N TYR A 155 0.11 -2.32 10.00
CA TYR A 155 0.71 -1.70 8.83
C TYR A 155 0.49 -2.60 7.61
N TYR A 156 -0.16 -2.07 6.60
CA TYR A 156 -0.62 -2.83 5.45
C TYR A 156 0.01 -2.35 4.16
N VAL A 157 0.39 -3.29 3.32
CA VAL A 157 0.69 -3.03 1.91
C VAL A 157 -0.51 -3.42 1.05
N VAL A 158 -0.80 -2.59 0.05
CA VAL A 158 -1.92 -2.79 -0.88
C VAL A 158 -1.38 -3.09 -2.27
N GLU A 159 -1.85 -4.16 -2.87
CA GLU A 159 -1.56 -4.60 -4.23
C GLU A 159 -2.84 -4.53 -5.08
N SER A 160 -2.77 -3.94 -6.27
CA SER A 160 -3.82 -4.07 -7.29
C SER A 160 -3.50 -5.22 -8.24
N THR A 161 -4.51 -5.79 -8.92
CA THR A 161 -4.30 -6.84 -9.95
C THR A 161 -3.54 -6.33 -11.16
N SER A 162 -3.58 -5.04 -11.45
CA SER A 162 -2.71 -4.40 -12.45
C SER A 162 -1.23 -4.44 -12.06
N GLY A 163 -0.92 -4.92 -10.85
CA GLY A 163 0.44 -5.08 -10.35
C GLY A 163 1.03 -3.80 -9.78
N THR A 164 0.22 -2.77 -9.61
CA THR A 164 0.65 -1.53 -8.97
C THR A 164 0.70 -1.74 -7.46
N ALA A 165 1.87 -1.53 -6.86
CA ALA A 165 1.96 -1.36 -5.41
C ALA A 165 1.30 -0.03 -5.06
N CYS A 166 0.06 -0.09 -4.59
CA CYS A 166 -0.72 1.11 -4.40
C CYS A 166 -0.14 1.98 -3.29
N ASN A 167 0.08 1.45 -2.13
CA ASN A 167 0.72 2.17 -1.02
C ASN A 167 0.82 1.30 0.23
N ILE A 168 1.51 1.83 1.25
CA ILE A 168 1.52 1.26 2.59
C ILE A 168 0.79 2.23 3.52
N THR A 169 -0.02 1.70 4.41
CA THR A 169 -0.78 2.52 5.36
C THR A 169 -0.98 1.82 6.70
N THR A 170 -1.19 2.63 7.72
CA THR A 170 -1.60 2.16 9.04
C THR A 170 -3.11 2.17 9.15
N ALA A 171 -3.72 1.00 9.30
CA ALA A 171 -5.13 0.91 9.72
C ALA A 171 -5.22 1.16 11.22
N ALA A 172 -5.54 2.42 11.62
CA ALA A 172 -5.68 2.82 13.02
C ALA A 172 -6.62 4.03 13.18
N PRO A 173 -7.93 3.85 13.30
CA PRO A 173 -8.73 2.74 12.83
C PRO A 173 -9.09 2.83 11.34
N THR A 174 -8.94 4.00 10.69
CA THR A 174 -9.29 4.20 9.29
C THR A 174 -8.14 4.77 8.49
N ALA A 175 -7.96 4.28 7.27
CA ALA A 175 -7.01 4.82 6.32
C ALA A 175 -7.64 4.92 4.92
N GLU A 176 -7.24 5.94 4.18
CA GLU A 176 -7.57 6.11 2.79
C GLU A 176 -6.31 6.14 1.95
N ILE A 177 -6.31 5.41 0.85
CA ILE A 177 -5.21 5.34 -0.11
C ILE A 177 -5.78 5.68 -1.47
N GLN A 178 -5.08 6.54 -2.19
CA GLN A 178 -5.39 6.80 -3.59
C GLN A 178 -4.58 5.85 -4.48
N ASP A 179 -5.26 5.06 -5.30
CA ASP A 179 -4.59 4.33 -6.38
C ASP A 179 -4.11 5.34 -7.44
N LYS A 180 -2.81 5.37 -7.65
CA LYS A 180 -2.15 6.24 -8.64
C LYS A 180 -1.82 5.44 -9.90
N HIS A 181 -2.78 4.68 -10.41
CA HIS A 181 -2.58 4.00 -11.67
C HIS A 181 -2.56 5.01 -12.81
N ASP A 182 -1.58 4.86 -13.67
CA ASP A 182 -1.53 5.52 -14.96
C ASP A 182 -1.96 4.50 -16.02
N ASN A 183 -2.98 4.81 -16.82
CA ASN A 183 -3.38 3.93 -17.91
C ASN A 183 -2.27 3.87 -18.96
N PRO A 184 -1.85 2.67 -19.40
CA PRO A 184 -0.99 2.54 -20.54
C PRO A 184 -1.68 3.12 -21.78
N SER A 185 -0.92 3.73 -22.65
CA SER A 185 -1.45 4.26 -23.90
C SER A 185 -0.75 3.63 -25.09
N VAL A 186 -1.49 3.49 -26.17
CA VAL A 186 -0.99 2.94 -27.44
C VAL A 186 -1.19 3.98 -28.54
N THR A 187 -0.13 4.22 -29.30
CA THR A 187 -0.22 5.01 -30.54
C THR A 187 0.24 4.14 -31.70
N LYS A 188 -0.51 4.19 -32.80
CA LYS A 188 -0.16 3.49 -34.05
C LYS A 188 -0.13 4.52 -35.15
N ILE A 189 0.99 4.61 -35.86
CA ILE A 189 1.18 5.51 -36.99
C ILE A 189 1.71 4.74 -38.18
N ILE A 190 1.42 5.23 -39.39
CA ILE A 190 1.98 4.72 -40.62
C ILE A 190 3.35 5.40 -40.84
N THR A 191 4.38 4.63 -41.06
CA THR A 191 5.75 5.14 -41.18
C THR A 191 6.27 5.13 -42.60
N GLN A 192 5.77 4.22 -43.43
CA GLN A 192 6.25 4.04 -44.78
C GLN A 192 5.21 3.34 -45.66
N GLY A 193 5.26 3.59 -46.95
CA GLY A 193 4.40 3.01 -48.00
C GLY A 193 3.32 3.99 -48.45
N GLY A 194 3.16 4.13 -49.80
CA GLY A 194 2.20 5.08 -50.37
C GLY A 194 2.44 6.56 -50.04
N ASN A 195 1.37 7.32 -50.02
CA ASN A 195 1.37 8.75 -49.64
C ASN A 195 0.91 8.91 -48.18
N VAL A 196 1.86 8.86 -47.26
CA VAL A 196 1.59 9.03 -45.81
C VAL A 196 1.52 10.52 -45.51
N ASN A 197 0.49 10.97 -44.78
CA ASN A 197 0.42 12.35 -44.28
C ASN A 197 1.47 12.61 -43.20
N SER A 198 1.68 13.89 -42.83
CA SER A 198 2.77 14.30 -41.94
C SER A 198 2.68 13.74 -40.52
N ASP A 199 1.50 13.39 -40.05
CA ASP A 199 1.27 12.84 -38.71
C ASP A 199 1.13 11.30 -38.69
N GLY A 200 1.19 10.65 -39.87
CA GLY A 200 1.11 9.19 -39.98
C GLY A 200 -0.28 8.61 -39.74
N THR A 201 -1.33 9.42 -39.71
CA THR A 201 -2.69 8.98 -39.43
C THR A 201 -3.47 8.53 -40.67
N MET A 202 -3.08 9.00 -41.84
CA MET A 202 -3.72 8.68 -43.12
C MET A 202 -2.70 8.29 -44.17
N ASN A 203 -3.11 7.38 -45.04
CA ASN A 203 -2.31 6.92 -46.17
C ASN A 203 -3.19 6.63 -47.39
N SER A 204 -2.62 6.79 -48.55
CA SER A 204 -3.19 6.38 -49.82
C SER A 204 -2.20 5.49 -50.54
N VAL A 205 -2.55 4.23 -50.80
CA VAL A 205 -1.70 3.20 -51.42
C VAL A 205 -2.38 2.60 -52.63
N ASN A 206 -1.58 2.14 -53.59
CA ASN A 206 -2.07 1.33 -54.71
C ASN A 206 -2.21 -0.13 -54.30
N LEU A 207 -3.03 -0.86 -55.04
CA LEU A 207 -3.20 -2.30 -54.82
C LEU A 207 -1.86 -3.02 -54.97
N GLY A 208 -1.45 -3.80 -53.97
CA GLY A 208 -0.19 -4.55 -53.93
C GLY A 208 0.98 -3.82 -53.27
N GLU A 209 0.82 -2.58 -52.88
CA GLU A 209 1.85 -1.87 -52.10
C GLU A 209 1.89 -2.30 -50.63
N THR A 210 3.10 -2.33 -50.07
CA THR A 210 3.31 -2.65 -48.65
C THR A 210 3.27 -1.41 -47.81
N VAL A 211 2.53 -1.44 -46.70
CA VAL A 211 2.43 -0.35 -45.73
C VAL A 211 3.08 -0.77 -44.42
N PHE A 212 3.91 0.09 -43.87
CA PHE A 212 4.57 -0.14 -42.58
C PHE A 212 3.93 0.70 -41.51
N PHE A 213 3.69 0.08 -40.35
CA PHE A 213 3.16 0.72 -39.14
C PHE A 213 4.20 0.73 -38.05
N LYS A 214 4.16 1.76 -37.21
CA LYS A 214 4.87 1.82 -35.95
C LYS A 214 3.85 1.89 -34.84
N THR A 215 3.79 0.86 -33.99
CA THR A 215 3.01 0.86 -32.77
C THR A 215 3.95 1.21 -31.61
N THR A 216 3.61 2.25 -30.86
CA THR A 216 4.32 2.65 -29.66
C THR A 216 3.42 2.42 -28.45
N ILE A 217 3.88 1.59 -27.51
CA ILE A 217 3.19 1.29 -26.27
C ILE A 217 3.89 2.07 -25.16
N HIS A 218 3.19 2.99 -24.54
CA HIS A 218 3.69 3.72 -23.37
C HIS A 218 3.34 2.94 -22.11
N VAL A 219 4.31 2.14 -21.67
CA VAL A 219 4.20 1.32 -20.46
C VAL A 219 4.37 2.20 -19.25
N LYS A 220 3.49 2.05 -18.27
CA LYS A 220 3.56 2.75 -17.00
C LYS A 220 4.10 1.84 -15.89
N PRO A 221 4.77 2.39 -14.86
CA PRO A 221 5.30 1.60 -13.76
C PRO A 221 4.22 0.75 -13.08
N GLY A 222 4.50 -0.52 -12.88
CA GLY A 222 3.63 -1.46 -12.18
C GLY A 222 2.68 -2.28 -13.03
N ALA A 223 2.47 -1.93 -14.30
CA ALA A 223 1.62 -2.73 -15.19
C ALA A 223 2.28 -4.07 -15.58
N LYS A 224 1.50 -5.14 -15.58
CA LYS A 224 1.94 -6.51 -15.88
C LYS A 224 1.04 -7.10 -16.98
N ASN A 225 1.55 -8.12 -17.66
CA ASN A 225 0.78 -8.92 -18.63
C ASN A 225 0.16 -8.10 -19.77
N TYR A 226 0.95 -7.22 -20.38
CA TYR A 226 0.50 -6.47 -21.55
C TYR A 226 0.12 -7.41 -22.69
N VAL A 227 -1.07 -7.22 -23.23
CA VAL A 227 -1.54 -7.87 -24.45
C VAL A 227 -1.94 -6.79 -25.43
N LEU A 228 -1.29 -6.76 -26.58
CA LEU A 228 -1.70 -5.91 -27.71
C LEU A 228 -2.70 -6.70 -28.55
N HIS A 229 -3.91 -6.19 -28.66
CA HIS A 229 -4.91 -6.69 -29.61
C HIS A 229 -4.88 -5.79 -30.85
N GLU A 230 -4.60 -6.38 -32.01
CA GLU A 230 -4.64 -5.72 -33.34
C GLU A 230 -5.83 -6.19 -34.16
#